data_a09a8a56cca620d4c03aef90bf062167
#
_entry.id   a09a8a56cca620d4c03aef90bf062167
#
_cell.length_a   1.000
_cell.length_b   1.000
_cell.length_c   1.000
_cell.angle_alpha   90.00
_cell.angle_beta   90.00
_cell.angle_gamma   90.00
#
_symmetry.space_group_name_H-M   'P 1'
#
loop_
_entity.id
_entity.type
_entity.pdbx_description
1 polymer ?
#
loop_
_entity_poly.entity_id
_entity_poly.type
_entity_poly.pdbx_seq_one_letter_code
_entity_poly.pdbx_strand_id
1 'polypeptide(L)'
;MVGTLRIGTPDDYVMRFMQGILIRFAQAYPLVQVELHCEPSFALLQRRDLDLTIVTREPGAEIGELLRQEHLVWAQASAAKLHEADPLPLAMFNNQCFCRTWACNALDAQSRSYRIAYSSPSLSAFMAAVSAGLAITAQLRSLITADLRILGEAEGMPELPMASVMLLRNERTRSPASEVMAEQILEAFRL
;
A
#
# COMPACT_ATOMS: atom_id res chain seq x y z
N MET A 1 10.20 0.88 30.00
CA MET A 1 10.01 2.18 29.32
C MET A 1 8.50 2.41 29.23
N VAL A 2 8.05 3.62 29.50
CA VAL A 2 6.64 4.06 29.37
C VAL A 2 6.64 5.21 28.38
N GLY A 3 5.65 5.29 27.53
CA GLY A 3 5.54 6.36 26.52
C GLY A 3 4.61 5.98 25.38
N THR A 4 4.55 6.84 24.37
CA THR A 4 3.75 6.62 23.17
C THR A 4 4.69 6.52 21.96
N LEU A 5 4.46 5.54 21.10
CA LEU A 5 5.12 5.37 19.82
C LEU A 5 4.09 5.56 18.71
N ARG A 6 4.32 6.55 17.83
CA ARG A 6 3.42 6.91 16.72
C ARG A 6 3.95 6.42 15.40
N ILE A 7 3.18 5.56 14.75
CA ILE A 7 3.55 4.96 13.47
C ILE A 7 2.54 5.36 12.40
N GLY A 8 3.03 5.99 11.34
CA GLY A 8 2.24 6.26 10.14
C GLY A 8 2.42 5.15 9.11
N THR A 9 1.34 4.67 8.53
CA THR A 9 1.38 3.64 7.49
C THR A 9 0.11 3.67 6.65
N PRO A 10 0.17 3.40 5.34
CA PRO A 10 -1.03 3.10 4.58
C PRO A 10 -1.78 1.87 5.14
N ASP A 11 -3.10 1.89 5.04
CA ASP A 11 -4.01 0.85 5.57
C ASP A 11 -3.67 -0.56 5.08
N ASP A 12 -3.25 -0.66 3.84
CA ASP A 12 -2.93 -1.90 3.14
C ASP A 12 -1.79 -2.69 3.80
N TYR A 13 -0.81 -1.99 4.42
CA TYR A 13 0.30 -2.66 5.12
C TYR A 13 -0.07 -3.14 6.53
N VAL A 14 -1.07 -2.52 7.17
CA VAL A 14 -1.45 -2.86 8.55
C VAL A 14 -1.87 -4.33 8.64
N MET A 15 -2.81 -4.73 7.80
CA MET A 15 -3.35 -6.09 7.83
C MET A 15 -2.32 -7.15 7.41
N ARG A 16 -1.40 -6.79 6.52
CA ARG A 16 -0.44 -7.74 5.95
C ARG A 16 0.80 -7.93 6.83
N PHE A 17 1.34 -6.86 7.40
CA PHE A 17 2.65 -6.88 8.03
C PHE A 17 2.64 -6.54 9.53
N MET A 18 1.74 -5.65 10.00
CA MET A 18 1.83 -5.11 11.34
C MET A 18 1.46 -6.10 12.45
N GLN A 19 0.62 -7.10 12.19
CA GLN A 19 0.17 -8.03 13.23
C GLN A 19 1.34 -8.73 13.95
N GLY A 20 2.24 -9.35 13.21
CA GLY A 20 3.40 -10.05 13.79
C GLY A 20 4.40 -9.11 14.47
N ILE A 21 4.56 -7.89 13.92
CA ILE A 21 5.41 -6.85 14.48
C ILE A 21 4.87 -6.40 15.84
N LEU A 22 3.58 -6.08 15.92
CA LEU A 22 2.93 -5.61 17.15
C LEU A 22 2.99 -6.65 18.27
N ILE A 23 2.83 -7.95 17.96
CA ILE A 23 2.95 -9.04 18.95
C ILE A 23 4.36 -9.04 19.55
N ARG A 24 5.41 -9.03 18.72
CA ARG A 24 6.81 -9.03 19.20
C ARG A 24 7.14 -7.77 19.99
N PHE A 25 6.68 -6.62 19.49
CA PHE A 25 6.92 -5.34 20.16
C PHE A 25 6.26 -5.26 21.53
N ALA A 26 5.00 -5.71 21.66
CA ALA A 26 4.28 -5.72 22.94
C ALA A 26 4.95 -6.62 24.00
N GLN A 27 5.61 -7.69 23.59
CA GLN A 27 6.39 -8.55 24.49
C GLN A 27 7.64 -7.84 25.02
N ALA A 28 8.32 -7.05 24.18
CA ALA A 28 9.53 -6.30 24.55
C ALA A 28 9.22 -5.01 25.32
N TYR A 29 8.10 -4.36 25.01
CA TYR A 29 7.72 -3.04 25.54
C TYR A 29 6.24 -3.01 25.97
N PRO A 30 5.83 -3.80 26.99
CA PRO A 30 4.41 -3.94 27.35
C PRO A 30 3.74 -2.66 27.90
N LEU A 31 4.53 -1.66 28.28
CA LEU A 31 4.03 -0.39 28.82
C LEU A 31 4.12 0.77 27.82
N VAL A 32 4.49 0.50 26.57
CA VAL A 32 4.50 1.50 25.49
C VAL A 32 3.17 1.44 24.76
N GLN A 33 2.47 2.59 24.70
CA GLN A 33 1.29 2.74 23.86
C GLN A 33 1.74 2.88 22.40
N VAL A 34 1.16 2.09 21.50
CA VAL A 34 1.38 2.23 20.06
C VAL A 34 0.16 2.89 19.43
N GLU A 35 0.37 4.02 18.76
CA GLU A 35 -0.65 4.70 17.96
C GLU A 35 -0.36 4.44 16.48
N LEU A 36 -1.34 3.85 15.76
CA LEU A 36 -1.26 3.64 14.32
C LEU A 36 -2.08 4.71 13.60
N HIS A 37 -1.42 5.49 12.75
CA HIS A 37 -2.03 6.52 11.93
C HIS A 37 -2.12 6.02 10.48
N CYS A 38 -3.32 5.61 10.07
CA CYS A 38 -3.56 5.04 8.75
C CYS A 38 -4.00 6.13 7.78
N GLU A 39 -3.08 6.57 6.95
CA GLU A 39 -3.28 7.63 5.97
C GLU A 39 -2.58 7.27 4.64
N PRO A 40 -3.00 7.84 3.51
CA PRO A 40 -2.27 7.68 2.24
C PRO A 40 -0.85 8.23 2.34
N SER A 41 0.11 7.62 1.61
CA SER A 41 1.53 7.97 1.66
C SER A 41 1.81 9.46 1.48
N PHE A 42 1.08 10.14 0.59
CA PHE A 42 1.27 11.59 0.37
C PHE A 42 0.91 12.44 1.61
N ALA A 43 -0.10 12.03 2.38
CA ALA A 43 -0.50 12.70 3.62
C ALA A 43 0.52 12.42 4.74
N LEU A 44 0.94 11.16 4.86
CA LEU A 44 1.96 10.75 5.84
C LEU A 44 3.28 11.50 5.68
N LEU A 45 3.68 11.80 4.44
CA LEU A 45 4.90 12.57 4.14
C LEU A 45 4.85 14.03 4.64
N GLN A 46 3.67 14.56 4.90
CA GLN A 46 3.49 15.91 5.48
C GLN A 46 3.52 15.90 7.02
N ARG A 47 3.38 14.74 7.65
CA ARG A 47 3.35 14.59 9.11
C ARG A 47 4.74 14.79 9.72
N ARG A 48 4.79 15.46 10.87
CA ARG A 48 6.03 15.73 11.62
C ARG A 48 5.99 15.18 13.04
N ASP A 49 4.85 14.66 13.44
CA ASP A 49 4.52 14.16 14.77
C ASP A 49 4.60 12.63 14.89
N LEU A 50 4.93 11.95 13.80
CA LEU A 50 5.14 10.50 13.77
C LEU A 50 6.59 10.15 14.09
N ASP A 51 6.81 9.04 14.79
CA ASP A 51 8.14 8.53 15.12
C ASP A 51 8.71 7.69 13.96
N LEU A 52 7.85 6.86 13.38
CA LEU A 52 8.15 6.02 12.22
C LEU A 52 7.06 6.19 11.15
N THR A 53 7.46 6.17 9.90
CA THR A 53 6.48 6.28 8.81
C THR A 53 6.82 5.29 7.69
N ILE A 54 5.86 4.45 7.33
CA ILE A 54 5.94 3.58 6.16
C ILE A 54 5.21 4.26 5.02
N VAL A 55 5.86 4.40 3.88
CA VAL A 55 5.27 5.01 2.68
C VAL A 55 5.62 4.22 1.43
N THR A 56 4.74 4.31 0.45
CA THR A 56 5.01 3.79 -0.89
C THR A 56 5.45 4.95 -1.78
N ARG A 57 6.50 4.72 -2.56
CA ARG A 57 7.12 5.74 -3.43
C ARG A 57 7.44 5.17 -4.81
N GLU A 58 7.71 6.08 -5.71
CA GLU A 58 8.30 5.77 -7.02
C GLU A 58 9.69 5.16 -6.85
N PRO A 59 10.13 4.29 -7.75
CA PRO A 59 11.49 3.76 -7.74
C PRO A 59 12.53 4.90 -7.82
N GLY A 60 13.58 4.78 -7.02
CA GLY A 60 14.65 5.78 -6.98
C GLY A 60 14.37 6.99 -6.08
N ALA A 61 13.27 7.03 -5.35
CA ALA A 61 13.07 8.05 -4.32
C ALA A 61 14.10 7.87 -3.18
N GLU A 62 15.00 8.83 -3.02
CA GLU A 62 16.08 8.81 -2.03
C GLU A 62 15.60 9.36 -0.67
N ILE A 63 14.56 8.76 -0.08
CA ILE A 63 14.10 9.12 1.25
C ILE A 63 13.91 7.89 2.13
N GLY A 64 14.52 7.89 3.31
CA GLY A 64 14.39 6.81 4.28
C GLY A 64 15.12 5.53 3.87
N GLU A 65 14.72 4.42 4.48
CA GLU A 65 15.29 3.10 4.28
C GLU A 65 14.37 2.27 3.38
N LEU A 66 14.93 1.59 2.38
CA LEU A 66 14.17 0.70 1.51
C LEU A 66 13.76 -0.56 2.29
N LEU A 67 12.45 -0.76 2.44
CA LEU A 67 11.90 -1.99 3.00
C LEU A 67 11.83 -3.09 1.95
N ARG A 68 11.21 -2.79 0.80
CA ARG A 68 11.12 -3.70 -0.35
C ARG A 68 10.76 -2.96 -1.63
N GLN A 69 11.08 -3.59 -2.76
CA GLN A 69 10.51 -3.22 -4.06
C GLN A 69 9.48 -4.25 -4.48
N GLU A 70 8.40 -3.81 -5.09
CA GLU A 70 7.28 -4.66 -5.42
C GLU A 70 6.54 -4.21 -6.67
N HIS A 71 6.14 -5.17 -7.49
CA HIS A 71 5.36 -4.87 -8.69
C HIS A 71 3.94 -4.43 -8.33
N LEU A 72 3.50 -3.37 -8.97
CA LEU A 72 2.09 -3.05 -9.10
C LEU A 72 1.48 -4.05 -10.11
N VAL A 73 0.31 -4.59 -9.81
CA VAL A 73 -0.37 -5.56 -10.66
C VAL A 73 -1.85 -5.21 -10.80
N TRP A 74 -2.42 -5.55 -11.96
CA TRP A 74 -3.85 -5.50 -12.15
C TRP A 74 -4.52 -6.70 -11.50
N ALA A 75 -5.69 -6.49 -10.90
CA ALA A 75 -6.45 -7.57 -10.29
C ALA A 75 -7.96 -7.35 -10.39
N GLN A 76 -8.69 -8.45 -10.45
CA GLN A 76 -10.16 -8.50 -10.39
C GLN A 76 -10.60 -9.72 -9.60
N ALA A 77 -11.88 -9.80 -9.23
CA ALA A 77 -12.44 -11.02 -8.65
C ALA A 77 -12.20 -12.22 -9.58
N SER A 78 -11.83 -13.38 -9.00
CA SER A 78 -11.40 -14.56 -9.76
C SER A 78 -12.45 -15.05 -10.77
N ALA A 79 -13.74 -14.94 -10.43
CA ALA A 79 -14.84 -15.34 -11.28
C ALA A 79 -15.25 -14.27 -12.33
N ALA A 80 -14.72 -13.05 -12.23
CA ALA A 80 -15.09 -11.96 -13.12
C ALA A 80 -14.31 -11.99 -14.44
N LYS A 81 -14.88 -11.36 -15.48
CA LYS A 81 -14.27 -11.17 -16.80
C LYS A 81 -14.30 -9.70 -17.23
N LEU A 82 -14.05 -8.79 -16.27
CA LEU A 82 -14.14 -7.36 -16.49
C LEU A 82 -13.06 -6.82 -17.43
N HIS A 83 -11.94 -7.55 -17.59
CA HIS A 83 -10.89 -7.24 -18.57
C HIS A 83 -11.39 -7.28 -20.02
N GLU A 84 -12.53 -7.93 -20.29
CA GLU A 84 -13.19 -7.95 -21.61
C GLU A 84 -14.10 -6.73 -21.82
N ALA A 85 -14.38 -5.93 -20.79
CA ALA A 85 -15.28 -4.79 -20.88
C ALA A 85 -14.63 -3.59 -21.60
N ASP A 86 -15.47 -2.80 -22.27
CA ASP A 86 -15.10 -1.53 -22.89
C ASP A 86 -16.20 -0.50 -22.64
N PRO A 87 -15.92 0.57 -21.84
CA PRO A 87 -14.68 0.87 -21.10
C PRO A 87 -14.45 -0.03 -19.88
N LEU A 88 -13.19 -0.26 -19.52
CA LEU A 88 -12.80 -0.99 -18.31
C LEU A 88 -13.34 -0.29 -17.04
N PRO A 89 -14.09 -0.95 -16.16
CA PRO A 89 -14.49 -0.36 -14.90
C PRO A 89 -13.37 -0.47 -13.86
N LEU A 90 -12.83 0.65 -13.40
CA LEU A 90 -11.74 0.69 -12.43
C LEU A 90 -12.21 1.10 -11.04
N ALA A 91 -11.62 0.48 -10.01
CA ALA A 91 -11.73 0.88 -8.61
C ALA A 91 -10.33 1.25 -8.11
N MET A 92 -10.16 2.49 -7.66
CA MET A 92 -8.85 3.07 -7.39
C MET A 92 -8.91 4.00 -6.16
N PHE A 93 -7.74 4.27 -5.58
CA PHE A 93 -7.58 5.40 -4.69
C PHE A 93 -8.00 6.72 -5.37
N ASN A 94 -8.20 7.78 -4.59
CA ASN A 94 -8.48 9.11 -5.12
C ASN A 94 -7.30 9.66 -5.95
N ASN A 95 -7.47 10.86 -6.53
CA ASN A 95 -6.55 11.43 -7.53
C ASN A 95 -5.11 11.68 -7.07
N GLN A 96 -4.81 11.62 -5.77
CA GLN A 96 -3.48 11.91 -5.22
C GLN A 96 -2.60 10.67 -5.06
N CYS A 97 -3.06 9.50 -5.49
CA CYS A 97 -2.28 8.26 -5.43
C CYS A 97 -1.49 8.07 -6.73
N PHE A 98 -0.16 7.93 -6.62
CA PHE A 98 0.68 7.68 -7.80
C PHE A 98 0.36 6.33 -8.48
N CYS A 99 -0.07 5.30 -7.73
CA CYS A 99 -0.50 4.03 -8.31
C CYS A 99 -1.65 4.22 -9.31
N ARG A 100 -2.60 5.11 -8.98
CA ARG A 100 -3.67 5.48 -9.92
C ARG A 100 -3.12 6.18 -11.16
N THR A 101 -2.22 7.13 -10.98
CA THR A 101 -1.59 7.85 -12.09
C THR A 101 -0.87 6.88 -13.02
N TRP A 102 -0.07 5.97 -12.47
CA TRP A 102 0.64 4.97 -13.26
C TRP A 102 -0.30 4.02 -14.01
N ALA A 103 -1.33 3.54 -13.33
CA ALA A 103 -2.33 2.65 -13.92
C ALA A 103 -3.06 3.33 -15.09
N CYS A 104 -3.52 4.57 -14.90
CA CYS A 104 -4.17 5.34 -15.95
C CYS A 104 -3.22 5.62 -17.13
N ASN A 105 -1.99 6.07 -16.86
CA ASN A 105 -1.00 6.32 -17.90
C ASN A 105 -0.67 5.05 -18.72
N ALA A 106 -0.60 3.89 -18.09
CA ALA A 106 -0.35 2.63 -18.77
C ALA A 106 -1.50 2.25 -19.71
N LEU A 107 -2.76 2.45 -19.31
CA LEU A 107 -3.92 2.24 -20.17
C LEU A 107 -3.99 3.27 -21.31
N ASP A 108 -3.71 4.54 -21.02
CA ASP A 108 -3.68 5.61 -22.01
C ASP A 108 -2.62 5.33 -23.10
N ALA A 109 -1.44 4.84 -22.71
CA ALA A 109 -0.38 4.46 -23.63
C ALA A 109 -0.78 3.33 -24.62
N GLN A 110 -1.71 2.46 -24.20
CA GLN A 110 -2.29 1.44 -25.05
C GLN A 110 -3.60 1.86 -25.73
N SER A 111 -4.03 3.09 -25.55
CA SER A 111 -5.34 3.59 -26.01
C SER A 111 -6.51 2.71 -25.52
N ARG A 112 -6.35 2.10 -24.33
CA ARG A 112 -7.36 1.26 -23.73
C ARG A 112 -8.39 2.11 -22.99
N SER A 113 -9.63 2.05 -23.41
CA SER A 113 -10.74 2.80 -22.82
C SER A 113 -11.04 2.32 -21.38
N TYR A 114 -11.18 3.24 -20.45
CA TYR A 114 -11.53 2.95 -19.04
C TYR A 114 -12.38 4.04 -18.43
N ARG A 115 -13.01 3.73 -17.30
CA ARG A 115 -13.70 4.69 -16.45
C ARG A 115 -13.37 4.39 -14.98
N ILE A 116 -13.24 5.43 -14.17
CA ILE A 116 -13.18 5.25 -12.72
C ILE A 116 -14.60 5.03 -12.23
N ALA A 117 -14.96 3.77 -11.97
CA ALA A 117 -16.28 3.38 -11.51
C ALA A 117 -16.42 3.58 -9.99
N TYR A 118 -15.34 3.34 -9.24
CA TYR A 118 -15.29 3.49 -7.79
C TYR A 118 -14.01 4.17 -7.38
N SER A 119 -14.08 5.14 -6.48
CA SER A 119 -12.89 5.79 -5.89
C SER A 119 -13.11 6.09 -4.42
N SER A 120 -12.07 5.88 -3.61
CA SER A 120 -12.08 6.17 -2.18
C SER A 120 -10.66 6.43 -1.68
N PRO A 121 -10.46 7.23 -0.64
CA PRO A 121 -9.20 7.26 0.10
C PRO A 121 -9.00 6.00 0.96
N SER A 122 -10.03 5.20 1.18
CA SER A 122 -9.98 3.94 1.95
C SER A 122 -9.84 2.75 1.01
N LEU A 123 -8.81 1.92 1.26
CA LEU A 123 -8.59 0.67 0.53
C LEU A 123 -9.80 -0.26 0.64
N SER A 124 -10.31 -0.49 1.84
CA SER A 124 -11.42 -1.40 2.09
C SER A 124 -12.70 -0.98 1.35
N ALA A 125 -12.92 0.33 1.18
CA ALA A 125 -14.12 0.84 0.52
C ALA A 125 -14.15 0.50 -0.98
N PHE A 126 -13.05 0.72 -1.73
CA PHE A 126 -13.05 0.37 -3.15
C PHE A 126 -12.76 -1.12 -3.39
N MET A 127 -12.02 -1.79 -2.50
CA MET A 127 -11.80 -3.24 -2.59
C MET A 127 -13.10 -4.03 -2.45
N ALA A 128 -14.10 -3.52 -1.72
CA ALA A 128 -15.43 -4.13 -1.68
C ALA A 128 -16.05 -4.25 -3.09
N ALA A 129 -15.88 -3.24 -3.94
CA ALA A 129 -16.36 -3.30 -5.33
C ALA A 129 -15.52 -4.28 -6.18
N VAL A 130 -14.21 -4.39 -5.93
CA VAL A 130 -13.32 -5.33 -6.64
C VAL A 130 -13.69 -6.78 -6.28
N SER A 131 -13.79 -7.10 -5.00
CA SER A 131 -14.15 -8.45 -4.52
C SER A 131 -15.57 -8.85 -4.93
N ALA A 132 -16.49 -7.88 -5.05
CA ALA A 132 -17.83 -8.12 -5.60
C ALA A 132 -17.85 -8.36 -7.13
N GLY A 133 -16.71 -8.26 -7.81
CA GLY A 133 -16.62 -8.46 -9.25
C GLY A 133 -17.17 -7.30 -10.07
N LEU A 134 -17.17 -6.08 -9.55
CA LEU A 134 -17.72 -4.88 -10.19
C LEU A 134 -16.66 -3.98 -10.83
N ALA A 135 -15.39 -4.15 -10.45
CA ALA A 135 -14.28 -3.33 -10.96
C ALA A 135 -12.93 -4.08 -10.94
N ILE A 136 -12.01 -3.56 -11.74
CA ILE A 136 -10.58 -3.93 -11.77
C ILE A 136 -9.82 -2.90 -10.92
N THR A 137 -8.78 -3.33 -10.23
CA THR A 137 -7.86 -2.43 -9.50
C THR A 137 -6.42 -2.63 -9.91
N ALA A 138 -5.58 -1.66 -9.62
CA ALA A 138 -4.11 -1.78 -9.64
C ALA A 138 -3.59 -1.66 -8.21
N GLN A 139 -2.90 -2.71 -7.75
CA GLN A 139 -2.41 -2.83 -6.37
C GLN A 139 -1.05 -3.50 -6.30
N LEU A 140 -0.34 -3.33 -5.20
CA LEU A 140 0.88 -4.07 -4.93
C LEU A 140 0.59 -5.57 -4.88
N ARG A 141 1.47 -6.37 -5.46
CA ARG A 141 1.27 -7.82 -5.59
C ARG A 141 1.03 -8.51 -4.24
N SER A 142 1.73 -8.10 -3.17
CA SER A 142 1.59 -8.68 -1.83
C SER A 142 0.21 -8.44 -1.19
N LEU A 143 -0.55 -7.49 -1.70
CA LEU A 143 -1.86 -7.10 -1.18
C LEU A 143 -3.03 -7.78 -1.91
N ILE A 144 -2.72 -8.60 -2.93
CA ILE A 144 -3.74 -9.35 -3.66
C ILE A 144 -4.16 -10.55 -2.83
N THR A 145 -5.43 -10.61 -2.51
CA THR A 145 -6.07 -11.68 -1.72
C THR A 145 -6.47 -12.87 -2.59
N ALA A 146 -6.75 -14.01 -1.96
CA ALA A 146 -7.02 -15.27 -2.66
C ALA A 146 -8.32 -15.29 -3.50
N ASP A 147 -9.25 -14.37 -3.20
CA ASP A 147 -10.48 -14.17 -3.96
C ASP A 147 -10.28 -13.40 -5.27
N LEU A 148 -9.08 -12.82 -5.45
CA LEU A 148 -8.71 -12.08 -6.65
C LEU A 148 -7.73 -12.86 -7.53
N ARG A 149 -7.79 -12.61 -8.83
CA ARG A 149 -6.77 -13.05 -9.78
C ARG A 149 -6.04 -11.87 -10.39
N ILE A 150 -4.74 -12.05 -10.60
CA ILE A 150 -3.89 -11.07 -11.29
C ILE A 150 -4.17 -11.19 -12.78
N LEU A 151 -4.24 -10.03 -13.44
CA LEU A 151 -4.38 -9.89 -14.88
C LEU A 151 -3.04 -9.40 -15.46
N GLY A 152 -2.72 -9.90 -16.65
CA GLY A 152 -1.50 -9.56 -17.36
C GLY A 152 -1.72 -9.37 -18.86
N GLU A 153 -0.65 -9.56 -19.62
CA GLU A 153 -0.66 -9.42 -21.08
C GLU A 153 -1.68 -10.35 -21.77
N ALA A 154 -1.88 -11.56 -21.24
CA ALA A 154 -2.86 -12.51 -21.76
C ALA A 154 -4.30 -11.98 -21.70
N GLU A 155 -4.60 -11.10 -20.75
CA GLU A 155 -5.88 -10.40 -20.61
C GLU A 155 -5.87 -9.00 -21.24
N GLY A 156 -4.82 -8.65 -21.98
CA GLY A 156 -4.67 -7.35 -22.64
C GLY A 156 -4.42 -6.20 -21.66
N MET A 157 -3.87 -6.49 -20.47
CA MET A 157 -3.55 -5.46 -19.48
C MET A 157 -2.07 -5.06 -19.60
N PRO A 158 -1.77 -3.73 -19.60
CA PRO A 158 -0.40 -3.24 -19.68
C PRO A 158 0.41 -3.59 -18.44
N GLU A 159 1.71 -3.75 -18.60
CA GLU A 159 2.64 -3.87 -17.49
C GLU A 159 2.62 -2.59 -16.64
N LEU A 160 2.70 -2.75 -15.33
CA LEU A 160 2.77 -1.66 -14.37
C LEU A 160 4.17 -1.59 -13.72
N PRO A 161 4.64 -0.38 -13.35
CA PRO A 161 5.96 -0.23 -12.77
C PRO A 161 6.08 -0.84 -11.37
N MET A 162 7.31 -1.00 -10.91
CA MET A 162 7.60 -1.33 -9.53
C MET A 162 7.39 -0.12 -8.63
N ALA A 163 6.99 -0.36 -7.40
CA ALA A 163 6.96 0.62 -6.33
C ALA A 163 8.01 0.31 -5.26
N SER A 164 8.51 1.32 -4.57
CA SER A 164 9.40 1.19 -3.42
C SER A 164 8.63 1.45 -2.14
N VAL A 165 8.66 0.50 -1.21
CA VAL A 165 8.13 0.68 0.15
C VAL A 165 9.28 1.13 1.03
N MET A 166 9.13 2.28 1.68
CA MET A 166 10.18 2.97 2.42
C MET A 166 9.79 3.13 3.89
N LEU A 167 10.78 3.04 4.78
CA LEU A 167 10.67 3.39 6.19
C LEU A 167 11.39 4.72 6.43
N LEU A 168 10.68 5.69 7.01
CA LEU A 168 11.23 6.95 7.48
C LEU A 168 11.28 6.95 9.00
N ARG A 169 12.43 7.32 9.57
CA ARG A 169 12.62 7.52 11.00
C ARG A 169 12.63 9.01 11.31
N ASN A 170 11.96 9.41 12.36
CA ASN A 170 12.02 10.77 12.83
C ASN A 170 13.17 10.95 13.84
N GLU A 171 14.25 11.51 13.38
CA GLU A 171 15.46 11.72 14.20
C GLU A 171 15.22 12.59 15.47
N ARG A 172 14.16 13.42 15.47
CA ARG A 172 13.83 14.28 16.60
C ARG A 172 13.16 13.53 17.76
N THR A 173 12.51 12.40 17.46
CA THR A 173 11.76 11.61 18.45
C THR A 173 12.38 10.23 18.65
N ARG A 174 13.62 10.05 18.18
CA ARG A 174 14.35 8.79 18.26
C ARG A 174 14.43 8.28 19.70
N SER A 175 14.09 7.02 19.90
CA SER A 175 14.06 6.36 21.20
C SER A 175 14.43 4.88 21.06
N PRO A 176 14.86 4.19 22.13
CA PRO A 176 15.10 2.74 22.06
C PRO A 176 13.86 1.95 21.58
N ALA A 177 12.66 2.39 21.93
CA ALA A 177 11.43 1.74 21.47
C ALA A 177 11.19 1.95 19.97
N SER A 178 11.44 3.17 19.45
CA SER A 178 11.30 3.42 17.99
C SER A 178 12.35 2.67 17.19
N GLU A 179 13.57 2.51 17.70
CA GLU A 179 14.62 1.72 17.02
C GLU A 179 14.26 0.24 16.94
N VAL A 180 13.82 -0.37 18.07
CA VAL A 180 13.41 -1.78 18.06
C VAL A 180 12.20 -2.00 17.14
N MET A 181 11.24 -1.09 17.13
CA MET A 181 10.11 -1.17 16.21
C MET A 181 10.58 -1.07 14.75
N ALA A 182 11.49 -0.15 14.44
CA ALA A 182 12.04 0.02 13.10
C ALA A 182 12.76 -1.24 12.62
N GLU A 183 13.58 -1.87 13.46
CA GLU A 183 14.26 -3.13 13.13
C GLU A 183 13.26 -4.27 12.86
N GLN A 184 12.21 -4.37 13.67
CA GLN A 184 11.15 -5.37 13.47
C GLN A 184 10.36 -5.12 12.19
N ILE A 185 10.13 -3.87 11.80
CA ILE A 185 9.52 -3.51 10.52
C ILE A 185 10.44 -3.93 9.38
N LEU A 186 11.74 -3.57 9.42
CA LEU A 186 12.73 -3.95 8.40
C LEU A 186 12.75 -5.47 8.20
N GLU A 187 12.76 -6.24 9.27
CA GLU A 187 12.78 -7.70 9.22
C GLU A 187 11.51 -8.26 8.57
N ALA A 188 10.33 -7.76 8.99
CA ALA A 188 9.04 -8.26 8.51
C ALA A 188 8.80 -7.98 7.02
N PHE A 189 9.33 -6.89 6.50
CA PHE A 189 9.17 -6.52 5.08
C PHE A 189 10.19 -7.20 4.15
N ARG A 190 11.28 -7.76 4.67
CA ARG A 190 12.26 -8.52 3.87
C ARG A 190 11.80 -9.93 3.50
N LEU A 191 10.78 -10.45 4.18
CA LEU A 191 10.15 -11.76 3.92
C LEU A 191 9.06 -11.65 2.84
#